data_2488bc446a4978a2c35584f86f890579
#
_entry.id   2488bc446a4978a2c35584f86f890579
#
_cell.length_a   1.000
_cell.length_b   1.000
_cell.length_c   1.000
_cell.angle_alpha   90.00
_cell.angle_beta   90.00
_cell.angle_gamma   90.00
#
_symmetry.space_group_name_H-M   'P 1'
#
loop_
_entity.id
_entity.type
_entity.pdbx_description
1 polymer ?
#
loop_
_entity_poly.entity_id
_entity_poly.type
_entity_poly.pdbx_seq_one_letter_code
_entity_poly.pdbx_strand_id
1 'polypeptide(L)'
;MIEEFVFSHSASISVTRRAHVGVVASGDLEILLQPAQANASVLVKTNVGGHQATWRALFLRFFERWPYAVSIEINDHGATPGIVWLRLEQAIELAQDRSGQP
;
A
#
# COMPACT_ATOMS: atom_id res chain seq x y z
N MET A 1 10.69 -18.68 3.26
CA MET A 1 10.18 -18.59 1.88
C MET A 1 9.41 -17.28 1.75
N ILE A 2 9.59 -16.58 0.64
CA ILE A 2 8.86 -15.34 0.38
C ILE A 2 7.82 -15.62 -0.70
N GLU A 3 6.59 -15.19 -0.46
CA GLU A 3 5.55 -15.19 -1.48
C GLU A 3 5.41 -13.80 -2.06
N GLU A 4 5.05 -13.72 -3.34
CA GLU A 4 4.82 -12.46 -4.03
C GLU A 4 3.45 -12.48 -4.69
N PHE A 5 2.73 -11.37 -4.54
CA PHE A 5 1.41 -11.19 -5.16
C PHE A 5 1.35 -9.82 -5.82
N VAL A 6 0.65 -9.75 -6.96
CA VAL A 6 0.40 -8.48 -7.65
C VAL A 6 -1.09 -8.25 -7.72
N PHE A 7 -1.52 -7.05 -7.34
CA PHE A 7 -2.91 -6.62 -7.39
C PHE A 7 -3.03 -5.33 -8.19
N SER A 8 -4.13 -5.18 -8.92
CA SER A 8 -4.43 -3.97 -9.69
C SER A 8 -5.86 -3.54 -9.45
N HIS A 9 -6.07 -2.24 -9.31
CA HIS A 9 -7.38 -1.65 -9.07
C HIS A 9 -7.53 -0.38 -9.88
N SER A 10 -8.76 -0.07 -10.29
CA SER A 10 -9.06 1.21 -10.91
C SER A 10 -8.88 2.33 -9.90
N ALA A 11 -8.20 3.39 -10.32
CA ALA A 11 -7.97 4.54 -9.47
C ALA A 11 -7.65 5.74 -10.37
N SER A 12 -8.08 6.92 -9.95
CA SER A 12 -7.99 8.12 -10.79
C SER A 12 -7.48 9.35 -10.07
N ILE A 13 -7.43 9.34 -8.74
CA ILE A 13 -7.00 10.51 -7.98
C ILE A 13 -5.48 10.50 -7.91
N SER A 14 -4.86 11.58 -8.39
CA SER A 14 -3.40 11.70 -8.42
C SER A 14 -2.83 11.98 -7.04
N VAL A 15 -1.66 11.43 -6.78
CA VAL A 15 -0.79 11.88 -5.70
C VAL A 15 0.47 12.49 -6.29
N THR A 16 1.21 13.27 -5.52
CA THR A 16 2.30 14.08 -6.07
C THR A 16 3.68 13.70 -5.56
N ARG A 17 3.76 12.87 -4.53
CA ARG A 17 5.03 12.52 -3.89
C ARG A 17 5.18 11.04 -3.67
N ARG A 18 6.43 10.61 -3.56
CA ARG A 18 6.76 9.29 -3.03
C ARG A 18 6.51 9.28 -1.52
N ALA A 19 6.22 8.09 -1.00
CA ALA A 19 6.10 7.91 0.44
C ALA A 19 6.76 6.59 0.84
N HIS A 20 7.34 6.59 2.03
CA HIS A 20 7.95 5.41 2.63
C HIS A 20 7.48 5.37 4.07
N VAL A 21 6.78 4.33 4.45
CA VAL A 21 6.30 4.14 5.83
C VAL A 21 6.58 2.72 6.29
N GLY A 22 6.70 2.58 7.61
CA GLY A 22 6.91 1.29 8.25
C GLY A 22 8.34 0.82 8.20
N VAL A 23 8.57 -0.38 8.73
CA VAL A 23 9.89 -0.98 8.82
C VAL A 23 9.81 -2.47 8.51
N VAL A 24 10.92 -3.02 8.01
CA VAL A 24 11.08 -4.44 7.80
C VAL A 24 11.45 -5.08 9.13
N ALA A 25 10.43 -5.35 9.95
CA ALA A 25 10.60 -5.92 11.28
C ALA A 25 9.45 -6.87 11.58
N SER A 26 9.68 -7.81 12.50
CA SER A 26 8.69 -8.82 12.88
C SER A 26 7.38 -8.17 13.32
N GLY A 27 6.26 -8.61 12.74
CA GLY A 27 4.93 -8.09 13.04
C GLY A 27 4.59 -6.78 12.38
N ASP A 28 5.45 -6.28 11.49
CA ASP A 28 5.22 -5.02 10.78
C ASP A 28 5.47 -5.20 9.28
N LEU A 29 5.39 -4.11 8.53
CA LEU A 29 5.67 -4.09 7.10
C LEU A 29 6.24 -2.74 6.71
N GLU A 30 6.90 -2.73 5.56
CA GLU A 30 7.39 -1.52 4.92
C GLU A 30 6.57 -1.28 3.66
N ILE A 31 6.17 -0.04 3.42
CA ILE A 31 5.47 0.38 2.21
C ILE A 31 6.30 1.42 1.48
N LEU A 32 6.55 1.16 0.20
CA LEU A 32 7.17 2.09 -0.73
C LEU A 32 6.12 2.46 -1.76
N LEU A 33 5.76 3.75 -1.83
CA LEU A 33 4.70 4.24 -2.69
C LEU A 33 5.24 5.27 -3.66
N GLN A 34 4.84 5.15 -4.91
CA GLN A 34 5.16 6.14 -5.96
C GLN A 34 3.88 6.58 -6.65
N PRO A 35 3.82 7.83 -7.10
CA PRO A 35 2.71 8.26 -7.96
C PRO A 35 2.66 7.44 -9.25
N ALA A 36 1.44 7.22 -9.75
CA ALA A 36 1.21 6.60 -11.03
C ALA A 36 0.27 7.48 -11.85
N GLN A 37 0.28 7.30 -13.18
CA GLN A 37 -0.57 8.11 -14.05
C GLN A 37 -2.03 7.67 -13.98
N ALA A 38 -2.27 6.37 -13.83
CA ALA A 38 -3.60 5.80 -13.73
C ALA A 38 -3.53 4.48 -13.00
N ASN A 39 -4.61 4.16 -12.30
CA ASN A 39 -4.79 2.90 -11.59
C ASN A 39 -3.87 2.76 -10.37
N ALA A 40 -4.23 1.83 -9.52
CA ALA A 40 -3.41 1.45 -8.38
C ALA A 40 -2.85 0.05 -8.64
N SER A 41 -1.55 -0.11 -8.44
CA SER A 41 -0.91 -1.44 -8.50
C SER A 41 -0.15 -1.67 -7.20
N VAL A 42 -0.23 -2.90 -6.71
CA VAL A 42 0.43 -3.27 -5.46
C VAL A 42 1.20 -4.57 -5.68
N LEU A 43 2.49 -4.55 -5.38
CA LEU A 43 3.32 -5.75 -5.29
C LEU A 43 3.54 -6.04 -3.81
N VAL A 44 3.04 -7.18 -3.35
CA VAL A 44 3.25 -7.64 -1.98
C VAL A 44 4.33 -8.71 -1.98
N LYS A 45 5.34 -8.52 -1.15
CA LYS A 45 6.35 -9.53 -0.82
C LYS A 45 6.21 -9.83 0.66
N THR A 46 5.92 -11.09 0.99
CA THR A 46 5.67 -11.46 2.38
C THR A 46 6.43 -12.73 2.75
N ASN A 47 6.90 -12.81 3.99
CA ASN A 47 7.50 -14.02 4.53
C ASN A 47 6.47 -14.90 5.26
N VAL A 48 5.18 -14.50 5.25
CA VAL A 48 4.09 -15.26 5.86
C VAL A 48 3.15 -15.73 4.76
N GLY A 49 3.17 -17.01 4.47
CA GLY A 49 2.38 -17.59 3.38
C GLY A 49 0.90 -17.80 3.73
N GLY A 50 0.10 -18.10 2.69
CA GLY A 50 -1.28 -18.53 2.86
C GLY A 50 -2.31 -17.42 3.00
N HIS A 51 -1.95 -16.15 2.79
CA HIS A 51 -2.85 -15.02 3.04
C HIS A 51 -3.23 -14.22 1.80
N GLN A 52 -3.09 -14.81 0.61
CA GLN A 52 -3.38 -14.07 -0.64
C GLN A 52 -4.81 -13.52 -0.67
N ALA A 53 -5.78 -14.32 -0.23
CA ALA A 53 -7.19 -13.89 -0.23
C ALA A 53 -7.42 -12.71 0.73
N THR A 54 -6.73 -12.71 1.86
CA THR A 54 -6.81 -11.61 2.82
C THR A 54 -6.24 -10.32 2.22
N TRP A 55 -5.08 -10.40 1.57
CA TRP A 55 -4.48 -9.26 0.87
C TRP A 55 -5.42 -8.71 -0.20
N ARG A 56 -5.99 -9.60 -1.02
CA ARG A 56 -6.91 -9.20 -2.08
C ARG A 56 -8.12 -8.46 -1.54
N ALA A 57 -8.75 -8.99 -0.50
CA ALA A 57 -9.93 -8.37 0.11
C ALA A 57 -9.60 -7.01 0.71
N LEU A 58 -8.44 -6.88 1.35
CA LEU A 58 -8.00 -5.64 1.96
C LEU A 58 -7.81 -4.55 0.91
N PHE A 59 -7.11 -4.85 -0.19
CA PHE A 59 -6.86 -3.85 -1.24
C PHE A 59 -8.13 -3.47 -1.98
N LEU A 60 -9.04 -4.42 -2.20
CA LEU A 60 -10.33 -4.10 -2.81
C LEU A 60 -11.06 -3.04 -2.01
N ARG A 61 -11.16 -3.22 -0.69
CA ARG A 61 -11.81 -2.25 0.19
C ARG A 61 -11.04 -0.94 0.26
N PHE A 62 -9.72 -1.03 0.34
CA PHE A 62 -8.89 0.16 0.48
C PHE A 62 -9.04 1.08 -0.74
N PHE A 63 -8.92 0.54 -1.95
CA PHE A 63 -8.98 1.36 -3.15
C PHE A 63 -10.40 1.76 -3.55
N GLU A 64 -11.43 1.09 -3.04
CA GLU A 64 -12.80 1.61 -3.14
C GLU A 64 -12.95 2.91 -2.34
N ARG A 65 -12.34 2.97 -1.17
CA ARG A 65 -12.41 4.14 -0.30
C ARG A 65 -11.39 5.21 -0.70
N TRP A 66 -10.23 4.79 -1.15
CA TRP A 66 -9.09 5.65 -1.45
C TRP A 66 -8.61 5.40 -2.88
N PRO A 67 -9.32 5.89 -3.92
CA PRO A 67 -9.01 5.56 -5.30
C PRO A 67 -7.84 6.39 -5.86
N TYR A 68 -6.70 6.32 -5.20
CA TYR A 68 -5.49 7.02 -5.60
C TYR A 68 -4.66 6.21 -6.59
N ALA A 69 -4.20 6.87 -7.63
CA ALA A 69 -3.34 6.26 -8.65
C ALA A 69 -1.91 6.17 -8.12
N VAL A 70 -1.50 4.98 -7.76
CA VAL A 70 -0.22 4.74 -7.08
C VAL A 70 0.38 3.42 -7.53
N SER A 71 1.70 3.32 -7.42
CA SER A 71 2.43 2.07 -7.52
C SER A 71 3.04 1.79 -6.15
N ILE A 72 2.64 0.68 -5.54
CA ILE A 72 3.02 0.35 -4.17
C ILE A 72 3.81 -0.96 -4.15
N GLU A 73 4.91 -0.98 -3.42
CA GLU A 73 5.60 -2.20 -3.04
C GLU A 73 5.49 -2.36 -1.52
N ILE A 74 5.09 -3.55 -1.08
CA ILE A 74 4.98 -3.88 0.34
C ILE A 74 5.95 -5.01 0.64
N ASN A 75 6.78 -4.79 1.65
CA ASN A 75 7.64 -5.81 2.22
C ASN A 75 7.10 -6.18 3.59
N ASP A 76 6.38 -7.29 3.67
CA ASP A 76 5.62 -7.70 4.86
C ASP A 76 6.36 -8.74 5.69
N HIS A 77 6.36 -8.53 6.99
CA HIS A 77 6.96 -9.43 7.97
C HIS A 77 5.96 -9.78 9.08
N GLY A 78 4.72 -10.10 8.69
CA GLY A 78 3.71 -10.59 9.61
C GLY A 78 2.80 -9.53 10.20
N ALA A 79 2.61 -8.41 9.50
CA ALA A 79 1.68 -7.37 9.94
C ALA A 79 0.24 -7.91 9.94
N THR A 80 -0.55 -7.49 10.92
CA THR A 80 -1.98 -7.76 10.94
C THR A 80 -2.69 -6.91 9.88
N PRO A 81 -3.91 -7.30 9.42
CA PRO A 81 -4.66 -6.47 8.47
C PRO A 81 -4.88 -5.04 8.95
N GLY A 82 -5.09 -4.83 10.24
CA GLY A 82 -5.24 -3.49 10.81
C GLY A 82 -3.98 -2.65 10.66
N ILE A 83 -2.82 -3.24 10.87
CA ILE A 83 -1.53 -2.56 10.68
C ILE A 83 -1.31 -2.25 9.21
N VAL A 84 -1.62 -3.19 8.31
CA VAL A 84 -1.51 -2.94 6.87
C VAL A 84 -2.36 -1.74 6.46
N TRP A 85 -3.60 -1.69 6.90
CA TRP A 85 -4.52 -0.59 6.59
C TRP A 85 -3.98 0.74 7.10
N LEU A 86 -3.54 0.77 8.35
CA LEU A 86 -2.98 1.97 8.97
C LEU A 86 -1.77 2.50 8.18
N ARG A 87 -0.85 1.60 7.81
CA ARG A 87 0.34 1.99 7.05
C ARG A 87 -0.01 2.50 5.66
N LEU A 88 -1.01 1.90 5.00
CA LEU A 88 -1.48 2.37 3.71
C LEU A 88 -2.06 3.79 3.80
N GLU A 89 -2.86 4.05 4.83
CA GLU A 89 -3.40 5.40 5.04
C GLU A 89 -2.29 6.41 5.29
N GLN A 90 -1.30 6.05 6.09
CA GLN A 90 -0.13 6.90 6.33
C GLN A 90 0.63 7.20 5.04
N ALA A 91 0.82 6.19 4.19
CA ALA A 91 1.53 6.36 2.93
C ALA A 91 0.77 7.29 1.98
N ILE A 92 -0.53 7.11 1.85
CA ILE A 92 -1.37 8.00 1.02
C ILE A 92 -1.32 9.43 1.54
N GLU A 93 -1.42 9.62 2.84
CA GLU A 93 -1.37 10.95 3.43
C GLU A 93 -0.04 11.65 3.13
N LEU A 94 1.08 10.94 3.27
CA LEU A 94 2.39 11.50 2.97
C LEU A 94 2.57 11.78 1.47
N ALA A 95 1.91 11.03 0.60
CA ALA A 95 2.04 11.18 -0.84
C ALA A 95 1.21 12.34 -1.40
N GLN A 96 0.26 12.86 -0.65
CA GLN A 96 -0.55 14.00 -1.06
C GLN A 96 0.24 15.29 -1.00
N ASP A 97 0.01 16.17 -1.97
CA ASP A 97 0.63 17.49 -1.96
C ASP A 97 -0.07 18.36 -0.94
N ARG A 98 0.70 18.85 0.02
CA ARG A 98 0.21 19.76 1.04
C ARG A 98 0.89 21.12 0.97
N SER A 99 1.58 21.40 -0.12
CA SER A 99 2.20 22.69 -0.31
C SER A 99 1.12 23.76 -0.34
N GLY A 100 1.33 24.88 0.37
CA GLY A 100 0.35 25.94 0.50
C GLY A 100 -0.62 25.76 1.66
N GLN A 101 -0.54 24.69 2.40
CA GLN A 101 -1.29 24.53 3.65
C GLN A 101 -0.51 25.13 4.81
N PRO A 102 -1.17 25.86 5.70
CA PRO A 102 -0.51 26.42 6.86
C PRO A 102 0.01 25.36 7.82
#